data_ff3d608585718669b6c5ecee629b67c2
#
_entry.id   ff3d608585718669b6c5ecee629b67c2
#
_cell.length_a   1.000
_cell.length_b   1.000
_cell.length_c   1.000
_cell.angle_alpha   90.00
_cell.angle_beta   90.00
_cell.angle_gamma   90.00
#
_symmetry.space_group_name_H-M   'P 1'
#
loop_
_entity.id
_entity.type
_entity.pdbx_description
1 polymer ?
#
loop_
_entity_poly.entity_id
_entity_poly.type
_entity_poly.pdbx_seq_one_letter_code
_entity_poly.pdbx_strand_id
1 'polypeptide(L)'
;MLATVGITMNLENQEWNTFLNTRKNGDYSIARNGWIADYNDPICFLDMWISNSGNNDVQFGRGDNENIAIYSMDLTPYGYDTKVENGTWAQTYDVLISAIKTCTDNEIRYKLMHEAEDLLMSTGCIVPLYFYTDIYMLDDSVHGFFSNPLGYKYFMHCTIDK
;
A
#
# COMPACT_ATOMS: atom_id res chain seq x y z
N MET A 1 -7.18 3.73 24.86
CA MET A 1 -6.10 4.52 24.25
C MET A 1 -6.63 5.80 23.59
N LEU A 2 -7.49 5.75 22.57
CA LEU A 2 -7.95 6.98 21.89
C LEU A 2 -8.74 7.92 22.82
N ALA A 3 -9.52 7.37 23.75
CA ALA A 3 -10.24 8.18 24.74
C ALA A 3 -9.34 9.06 25.63
N THR A 4 -8.07 8.69 25.85
CA THR A 4 -7.12 9.49 26.62
C THR A 4 -6.69 10.78 25.93
N VAL A 5 -6.89 10.85 24.62
CA VAL A 5 -6.66 12.05 23.79
C VAL A 5 -7.97 12.69 23.30
N GLY A 6 -9.09 12.33 23.93
CA GLY A 6 -10.41 12.94 23.66
C GLY A 6 -11.12 12.40 22.41
N ILE A 7 -10.66 11.28 21.84
CA ILE A 7 -11.28 10.70 20.64
C ILE A 7 -12.19 9.55 21.07
N THR A 8 -13.48 9.66 20.74
CA THR A 8 -14.44 8.56 20.86
C THR A 8 -14.51 7.79 19.55
N MET A 9 -14.20 6.49 19.61
CA MET A 9 -14.27 5.60 18.46
C MET A 9 -15.37 4.56 18.67
N ASN A 10 -16.31 4.51 17.73
CA ASN A 10 -17.33 3.46 17.66
C ASN A 10 -16.85 2.39 16.68
N LEU A 11 -16.79 1.15 17.14
CA LEU A 11 -16.40 0.01 16.30
C LEU A 11 -17.63 -0.56 15.62
N GLU A 12 -17.55 -0.73 14.32
CA GLU A 12 -18.56 -1.38 13.50
C GLU A 12 -17.96 -2.63 12.84
N ASN A 13 -18.57 -3.78 13.10
CA ASN A 13 -18.23 -5.03 12.44
C ASN A 13 -19.18 -5.27 11.27
N GLN A 14 -18.62 -5.60 10.12
CA GLN A 14 -19.36 -5.94 8.93
C GLN A 14 -18.96 -7.35 8.43
N GLU A 15 -19.86 -7.98 7.69
CA GLU A 15 -19.52 -9.18 6.90
C GLU A 15 -18.43 -8.81 5.88
N TRP A 16 -17.54 -9.75 5.57
CA TRP A 16 -16.32 -9.48 4.81
C TRP A 16 -16.58 -8.80 3.43
N ASN A 17 -17.52 -9.33 2.65
CA ASN A 17 -17.79 -8.75 1.32
C ASN A 17 -18.45 -7.37 1.43
N THR A 18 -19.30 -7.16 2.43
CA THR A 18 -19.87 -5.84 2.73
C THR A 18 -18.78 -4.86 3.12
N PHE A 19 -17.87 -5.26 4.01
CA PHE A 19 -16.73 -4.44 4.42
C PHE A 19 -15.81 -4.05 3.24
N LEU A 20 -15.53 -4.97 2.32
CA LEU A 20 -14.76 -4.67 1.13
C LEU A 20 -15.43 -3.61 0.25
N ASN A 21 -16.75 -3.68 0.09
CA ASN A 21 -17.50 -2.70 -0.69
C ASN A 21 -17.56 -1.34 0.03
N THR A 22 -17.84 -1.32 1.33
CA THR A 22 -17.81 -0.10 2.17
C THR A 22 -16.45 0.61 2.01
N ARG A 23 -15.37 -0.14 2.11
CA ARG A 23 -14.01 0.40 1.99
C ARG A 23 -13.72 0.93 0.58
N LYS A 24 -14.09 0.18 -0.47
CA LYS A 24 -13.90 0.60 -1.87
C LYS A 24 -14.73 1.82 -2.26
N ASN A 25 -15.86 2.02 -1.60
CA ASN A 25 -16.72 3.19 -1.83
C ASN A 25 -16.28 4.41 -1.01
N GLY A 26 -15.39 4.23 -0.03
CA GLY A 26 -15.00 5.31 0.89
C GLY A 26 -16.04 5.61 1.98
N ASP A 27 -16.99 4.71 2.23
CA ASP A 27 -18.08 4.89 3.17
C ASP A 27 -17.64 4.60 4.63
N TYR A 28 -16.56 5.24 5.08
CA TYR A 28 -16.00 5.04 6.42
C TYR A 28 -15.24 6.28 6.90
N SER A 29 -15.08 6.42 8.21
CA SER A 29 -14.15 7.41 8.79
C SER A 29 -12.74 6.84 8.95
N ILE A 30 -12.62 5.63 9.49
CA ILE A 30 -11.38 4.88 9.63
C ILE A 30 -11.68 3.42 9.31
N ALA A 31 -10.92 2.82 8.42
CA ALA A 31 -11.07 1.42 8.06
C ALA A 31 -9.76 0.66 8.27
N ARG A 32 -9.86 -0.61 8.72
CA ARG A 32 -8.72 -1.50 8.73
C ARG A 32 -8.39 -1.93 7.31
N ASN A 33 -7.12 -1.91 6.97
CA ASN A 33 -6.61 -2.49 5.74
C ASN A 33 -5.40 -3.39 6.02
N GLY A 34 -5.04 -4.23 5.06
CA GLY A 34 -3.82 -5.02 5.04
C GLY A 34 -3.49 -5.36 3.60
N TRP A 35 -2.21 -5.42 3.28
CA TRP A 35 -1.72 -5.73 1.95
C TRP A 35 -0.59 -6.74 2.01
N ILE A 36 -0.60 -7.68 1.10
CA ILE A 36 0.48 -8.63 0.86
C ILE A 36 0.99 -8.36 -0.55
N ALA A 37 2.30 -8.25 -0.72
CA ALA A 37 2.87 -8.00 -2.04
C ALA A 37 2.52 -9.13 -3.03
N ASP A 38 2.09 -8.78 -4.22
CA ASP A 38 1.78 -9.73 -5.29
C ASP A 38 3.07 -10.32 -5.91
N TYR A 39 4.16 -9.56 -5.84
CA TYR A 39 5.48 -9.94 -6.34
C TYR A 39 6.58 -9.23 -5.53
N ASN A 40 7.83 -9.68 -5.68
CA ASN A 40 8.96 -9.16 -4.91
C ASN A 40 9.48 -7.81 -5.43
N ASP A 41 8.66 -6.77 -5.26
CA ASP A 41 9.03 -5.39 -5.56
C ASP A 41 8.27 -4.44 -4.61
N PRO A 42 8.95 -3.45 -3.98
CA PRO A 42 8.31 -2.51 -3.06
C PRO A 42 7.16 -1.70 -3.68
N ILE A 43 7.15 -1.51 -5.01
CA ILE A 43 6.09 -0.77 -5.70
C ILE A 43 4.70 -1.37 -5.46
N CYS A 44 4.61 -2.67 -5.11
CA CYS A 44 3.35 -3.32 -4.75
C CYS A 44 2.63 -2.64 -3.57
N PHE A 45 3.36 -1.90 -2.72
CA PHE A 45 2.81 -1.16 -1.59
C PHE A 45 2.54 0.31 -1.91
N LEU A 46 2.98 0.78 -3.07
CA LEU A 46 2.83 2.17 -3.50
C LEU A 46 1.82 2.31 -4.64
N ASP A 47 1.84 1.46 -5.65
CA ASP A 47 1.03 1.65 -6.85
C ASP A 47 -0.47 1.38 -6.64
N MET A 48 -0.84 0.78 -5.52
CA MET A 48 -2.25 0.60 -5.15
C MET A 48 -2.98 1.92 -4.85
N TRP A 49 -2.26 3.00 -4.57
CA TRP A 49 -2.83 4.28 -4.16
C TRP A 49 -3.01 5.29 -5.29
N ILE A 50 -2.65 4.96 -6.53
CA ILE A 50 -2.89 5.86 -7.67
C ILE A 50 -4.38 6.10 -7.89
N SER A 51 -4.73 7.26 -8.43
CA SER A 51 -6.12 7.74 -8.51
C SER A 51 -7.06 6.78 -9.24
N ASN A 52 -6.57 6.04 -10.24
CA ASN A 52 -7.36 5.08 -11.03
C ASN A 52 -7.24 3.62 -10.57
N SER A 53 -6.54 3.34 -9.46
CA SER A 53 -6.41 1.97 -8.95
C SER A 53 -7.70 1.46 -8.32
N GLY A 54 -8.09 0.22 -8.64
CA GLY A 54 -9.19 -0.47 -7.96
C GLY A 54 -8.95 -0.76 -6.48
N ASN A 55 -7.70 -0.62 -6.01
CA ASN A 55 -7.28 -0.80 -4.63
C ASN A 55 -7.05 0.53 -3.89
N ASN A 56 -7.35 1.66 -4.52
CA ASN A 56 -7.28 2.98 -3.91
C ASN A 56 -8.46 3.18 -2.94
N ASP A 57 -8.41 2.49 -1.81
CA ASP A 57 -9.48 2.52 -0.82
C ASP A 57 -9.57 3.85 -0.06
N VAL A 58 -8.54 4.68 -0.13
CA VAL A 58 -8.52 6.03 0.47
C VAL A 58 -9.09 7.12 -0.44
N GLN A 59 -9.56 6.73 -1.62
CA GLN A 59 -10.25 7.60 -2.59
C GLN A 59 -9.43 8.79 -3.10
N PHE A 60 -8.12 8.63 -3.26
CA PHE A 60 -7.28 9.68 -3.82
C PHE A 60 -7.67 10.07 -5.23
N GLY A 61 -7.74 11.38 -5.49
CA GLY A 61 -8.12 11.93 -6.78
C GLY A 61 -9.56 11.59 -7.18
N ARG A 62 -10.44 11.28 -6.19
CA ARG A 62 -11.83 10.92 -6.44
C ARG A 62 -12.77 11.77 -5.60
N GLY A 63 -13.84 12.26 -6.23
CA GLY A 63 -14.88 13.03 -5.55
C GLY A 63 -14.33 14.21 -4.76
N ASP A 64 -14.83 14.41 -3.55
CA ASP A 64 -14.45 15.52 -2.68
C ASP A 64 -12.98 15.46 -2.21
N ASN A 65 -12.32 14.33 -2.37
CA ASN A 65 -10.91 14.12 -2.01
C ASN A 65 -9.93 14.60 -3.10
N GLU A 66 -10.41 15.09 -4.23
CA GLU A 66 -9.58 15.47 -5.38
C GLU A 66 -8.62 16.63 -5.08
N ASN A 67 -8.99 17.55 -4.18
CA ASN A 67 -8.29 18.81 -3.95
C ASN A 67 -7.83 18.98 -2.48
N ILE A 68 -7.53 17.92 -1.76
CA ILE A 68 -7.18 18.01 -0.34
C ILE A 68 -5.88 18.79 -0.10
N ALA A 69 -4.90 18.70 -1.00
CA ALA A 69 -3.63 19.40 -0.88
C ALA A 69 -3.03 19.72 -2.24
N ILE A 70 -2.22 20.81 -2.29
CA ILE A 70 -1.48 21.23 -3.47
C ILE A 70 0.00 20.96 -3.23
N TYR A 71 0.63 20.25 -4.16
CA TYR A 71 2.05 19.94 -4.16
C TYR A 71 2.72 20.36 -5.46
N SER A 72 3.99 20.69 -5.36
CA SER A 72 4.83 20.91 -6.52
C SER A 72 6.01 19.93 -6.47
N MET A 73 6.34 19.34 -7.60
CA MET A 73 7.42 18.38 -7.72
C MET A 73 8.16 18.57 -9.05
N ASP A 74 9.47 18.47 -8.99
CA ASP A 74 10.36 18.51 -10.15
C ASP A 74 11.13 17.20 -10.25
N LEU A 75 10.88 16.40 -11.27
CA LEU A 75 11.56 15.14 -11.52
C LEU A 75 12.77 15.26 -12.44
N THR A 76 13.11 16.48 -12.90
CA THR A 76 14.29 16.69 -13.76
C THR A 76 15.62 16.30 -13.12
N PRO A 77 15.83 16.44 -11.78
CA PRO A 77 17.02 15.91 -11.12
C PRO A 77 17.21 14.39 -11.23
N TYR A 78 16.12 13.65 -11.50
CA TYR A 78 16.12 12.19 -11.69
C TYR A 78 16.14 11.79 -13.17
N GLY A 79 16.30 12.73 -14.09
CA GLY A 79 16.37 12.48 -15.53
C GLY A 79 15.01 12.45 -16.25
N TYR A 80 13.94 12.89 -15.60
CA TYR A 80 12.61 12.99 -16.20
C TYR A 80 12.28 14.44 -16.53
N ASP A 81 11.86 14.71 -17.77
CA ASP A 81 11.36 16.03 -18.18
C ASP A 81 9.89 16.18 -17.74
N THR A 82 9.68 16.09 -16.44
CA THR A 82 8.35 16.12 -15.83
C THR A 82 8.38 16.99 -14.59
N LYS A 83 7.46 17.95 -14.55
CA LYS A 83 7.20 18.81 -13.39
C LYS A 83 5.72 18.83 -13.10
N VAL A 84 5.37 18.84 -11.82
CA VAL A 84 4.02 19.12 -11.35
C VAL A 84 4.08 20.44 -10.59
N GLU A 85 3.36 21.44 -11.06
CA GLU A 85 3.24 22.74 -10.41
C GLU A 85 1.82 22.91 -9.90
N ASN A 86 1.68 23.17 -8.60
CA ASN A 86 0.37 23.36 -7.96
C ASN A 86 -0.63 22.23 -8.23
N GLY A 87 -0.14 21.02 -8.39
CA GLY A 87 -0.98 19.83 -8.55
C GLY A 87 -1.58 19.37 -7.21
N THR A 88 -2.69 18.66 -7.28
CA THR A 88 -3.18 17.91 -6.12
C THR A 88 -2.13 16.88 -5.74
N TRP A 89 -2.11 16.44 -4.46
CA TRP A 89 -1.17 15.41 -4.09
C TRP A 89 -1.42 14.08 -4.84
N ALA A 90 -2.67 13.75 -5.21
CA ALA A 90 -2.99 12.61 -6.05
C ALA A 90 -2.38 12.71 -7.44
N GLN A 91 -2.45 13.88 -8.09
CA GLN A 91 -1.80 14.12 -9.38
C GLN A 91 -0.28 13.96 -9.29
N THR A 92 0.32 14.52 -8.24
CA THR A 92 1.77 14.38 -8.00
C THR A 92 2.16 12.94 -7.75
N TYR A 93 1.36 12.21 -6.97
CA TYR A 93 1.58 10.80 -6.69
C TYR A 93 1.49 9.93 -7.95
N ASP A 94 0.47 10.15 -8.79
CA ASP A 94 0.30 9.42 -10.05
C ASP A 94 1.51 9.60 -10.99
N VAL A 95 2.04 10.83 -11.06
CA VAL A 95 3.26 11.14 -11.84
C VAL A 95 4.48 10.41 -11.28
N LEU A 96 4.67 10.40 -9.96
CA LEU A 96 5.75 9.67 -9.31
C LEU A 96 5.69 8.18 -9.59
N ILE A 97 4.54 7.56 -9.41
CA ILE A 97 4.37 6.13 -9.67
C ILE A 97 4.62 5.80 -11.14
N SER A 98 4.18 6.66 -12.07
CA SER A 98 4.48 6.49 -13.49
C SER A 98 5.99 6.54 -13.77
N ALA A 99 6.72 7.47 -13.17
CA ALA A 99 8.17 7.57 -13.29
C ALA A 99 8.87 6.33 -12.70
N ILE A 100 8.45 5.87 -11.53
CA ILE A 100 8.99 4.65 -10.89
C ILE A 100 8.84 3.42 -11.80
N LYS A 101 7.67 3.28 -12.44
CA LYS A 101 7.38 2.13 -13.32
C LYS A 101 8.23 2.11 -14.60
N THR A 102 8.69 3.26 -15.05
CA THR A 102 9.51 3.40 -16.26
C THR A 102 11.01 3.50 -15.97
N CYS A 103 11.39 3.71 -14.70
CA CYS A 103 12.78 3.86 -14.30
C CYS A 103 13.52 2.52 -14.34
N THR A 104 14.62 2.46 -15.10
CA THR A 104 15.49 1.28 -15.22
C THR A 104 16.72 1.34 -14.33
N ASP A 105 17.05 2.51 -13.79
CA ASP A 105 18.12 2.69 -12.80
C ASP A 105 17.58 2.42 -11.39
N ASN A 106 18.08 1.38 -10.75
CA ASN A 106 17.57 0.97 -9.44
C ASN A 106 17.82 2.00 -8.32
N GLU A 107 18.94 2.74 -8.36
CA GLU A 107 19.24 3.73 -7.33
C GLU A 107 18.29 4.92 -7.44
N ILE A 108 18.05 5.39 -8.67
CA ILE A 108 17.07 6.45 -8.93
C ILE A 108 15.67 5.95 -8.59
N ARG A 109 15.33 4.73 -8.99
CA ARG A 109 14.02 4.12 -8.74
C ARG A 109 13.69 4.06 -7.26
N TYR A 110 14.63 3.63 -6.42
CA TYR A 110 14.44 3.60 -4.97
C TYR A 110 14.27 5.01 -4.37
N LYS A 111 15.01 6.01 -4.85
CA LYS A 111 14.81 7.40 -4.42
C LYS A 111 13.41 7.89 -4.76
N LEU A 112 12.92 7.63 -5.97
CA LEU A 112 11.55 7.98 -6.36
C LEU A 112 10.49 7.24 -5.52
N MET A 113 10.74 5.98 -5.13
CA MET A 113 9.86 5.24 -4.22
C MET A 113 9.80 5.88 -2.83
N HIS A 114 10.93 6.34 -2.29
CA HIS A 114 10.97 7.07 -1.02
C HIS A 114 10.19 8.39 -1.11
N GLU A 115 10.34 9.16 -2.20
CA GLU A 115 9.56 10.37 -2.41
C GLU A 115 8.05 10.07 -2.45
N ALA A 116 7.63 8.98 -3.11
CA ALA A 116 6.24 8.57 -3.14
C ALA A 116 5.73 8.13 -1.76
N GLU A 117 6.53 7.41 -0.99
CA GLU A 117 6.20 7.00 0.38
C GLU A 117 6.08 8.22 1.29
N ASP A 118 7.02 9.15 1.25
CA ASP A 118 7.01 10.38 2.04
C ASP A 118 5.78 11.23 1.72
N LEU A 119 5.44 11.37 0.44
CA LEU A 119 4.23 12.07 0.02
C LEU A 119 2.98 11.38 0.58
N LEU A 120 2.87 10.07 0.43
CA LEU A 120 1.75 9.28 0.93
C LEU A 120 1.60 9.42 2.45
N MET A 121 2.70 9.27 3.20
CA MET A 121 2.70 9.38 4.66
C MET A 121 2.37 10.80 5.13
N SER A 122 2.83 11.83 4.43
CA SER A 122 2.58 13.24 4.79
C SER A 122 1.10 13.60 4.76
N THR A 123 0.29 12.88 3.99
CA THR A 123 -1.16 13.10 3.92
C THR A 123 -1.92 12.57 5.14
N GLY A 124 -1.32 11.64 5.90
CA GLY A 124 -1.97 11.00 7.04
C GLY A 124 -3.14 10.08 6.68
N CYS A 125 -3.35 9.78 5.40
CA CYS A 125 -4.47 8.96 4.94
C CYS A 125 -4.33 7.48 5.27
N ILE A 126 -3.10 7.01 5.51
CA ILE A 126 -2.80 5.68 6.01
C ILE A 126 -1.91 5.77 7.26
N VAL A 127 -2.10 4.80 8.15
CA VAL A 127 -1.29 4.67 9.37
C VAL A 127 -0.79 3.23 9.43
N PRO A 128 0.46 2.95 9.02
CA PRO A 128 1.06 1.63 9.16
C PRO A 128 1.17 1.24 10.63
N LEU A 129 0.75 0.03 10.98
CA LEU A 129 0.73 -0.44 12.37
C LEU A 129 1.79 -1.51 12.62
N TYR A 130 1.90 -2.49 11.75
CA TYR A 130 2.85 -3.60 11.88
C TYR A 130 2.98 -4.38 10.56
N PHE A 131 4.06 -5.13 10.45
CA PHE A 131 4.22 -6.14 9.41
C PHE A 131 3.67 -7.48 9.93
N TYR A 132 2.92 -8.18 9.06
CA TYR A 132 2.49 -9.52 9.36
C TYR A 132 3.67 -10.48 9.43
N THR A 133 3.64 -11.37 10.41
CA THR A 133 4.52 -12.54 10.46
C THR A 133 3.69 -13.78 10.25
N ASP A 134 4.14 -14.66 9.37
CA ASP A 134 3.50 -15.94 9.12
C ASP A 134 4.09 -16.99 10.08
N ILE A 135 3.28 -17.43 11.04
CA ILE A 135 3.68 -18.43 12.04
C ILE A 135 3.04 -19.74 11.64
N TYR A 136 3.84 -20.80 11.55
CA TYR A 136 3.37 -22.15 11.32
C TYR A 136 4.12 -23.13 12.21
N MET A 137 3.47 -24.25 12.50
CA MET A 137 4.08 -25.39 13.15
C MET A 137 4.14 -26.54 12.16
N LEU A 138 5.26 -27.24 12.17
CA LEU A 138 5.48 -28.42 11.35
C LEU A 138 5.80 -29.60 12.27
N ASP A 139 5.19 -30.76 12.02
CA ASP A 139 5.56 -31.99 12.69
C ASP A 139 6.92 -32.46 12.20
N ASP A 140 7.73 -33.04 13.07
CA ASP A 140 9.10 -33.47 12.75
C ASP A 140 9.13 -34.57 11.67
N SER A 141 8.03 -35.32 11.50
CA SER A 141 7.89 -36.30 10.41
C SER A 141 7.65 -35.69 9.02
N VAL A 142 7.40 -34.36 8.92
CA VAL A 142 7.12 -33.70 7.65
C VAL A 142 8.40 -33.09 7.09
N HIS A 143 8.80 -33.54 5.92
CA HIS A 143 9.99 -33.06 5.20
C HIS A 143 9.61 -32.38 3.89
N GLY A 144 10.51 -31.51 3.37
CA GLY A 144 10.34 -30.86 2.08
C GLY A 144 9.35 -29.71 2.03
N PHE A 145 8.84 -29.25 3.19
CA PHE A 145 8.03 -28.05 3.27
C PHE A 145 8.89 -26.80 3.01
N PHE A 146 8.35 -25.87 2.24
CA PHE A 146 8.99 -24.59 1.96
C PHE A 146 7.97 -23.45 2.00
N SER A 147 8.36 -22.33 2.61
CA SER A 147 7.60 -21.07 2.61
C SER A 147 8.49 -19.94 2.11
N ASN A 148 7.91 -18.96 1.39
CA ASN A 148 8.63 -17.79 0.94
C ASN A 148 8.18 -16.52 1.69
N PRO A 149 8.94 -15.41 1.61
CA PRO A 149 8.59 -14.15 2.27
C PRO A 149 7.26 -13.51 1.82
N LEU A 150 6.69 -13.93 0.67
CA LEU A 150 5.37 -13.48 0.20
C LEU A 150 4.22 -14.30 0.81
N GLY A 151 4.49 -15.19 1.76
CA GLY A 151 3.48 -16.00 2.45
C GLY A 151 3.00 -17.24 1.68
N TYR A 152 3.60 -17.54 0.53
CA TYR A 152 3.27 -18.76 -0.21
C TYR A 152 3.89 -19.99 0.46
N LYS A 153 3.09 -21.04 0.60
CA LYS A 153 3.49 -22.33 1.18
C LYS A 153 3.49 -23.39 0.08
N TYR A 154 4.59 -24.12 -0.02
CA TYR A 154 4.82 -25.10 -1.07
C TYR A 154 4.86 -26.50 -0.46
N PHE A 155 3.92 -27.34 -0.88
CA PHE A 155 3.73 -28.72 -0.40
C PHE A 155 4.15 -29.79 -1.43
N MET A 156 4.49 -29.36 -2.65
CA MET A 156 4.73 -30.30 -3.77
C MET A 156 5.87 -31.28 -3.55
N HIS A 157 6.78 -30.97 -2.61
CA HIS A 157 7.90 -31.86 -2.25
C HIS A 157 7.77 -32.43 -0.84
N CYS A 158 6.59 -32.25 -0.20
CA CYS A 158 6.40 -32.76 1.15
C CYS A 158 6.28 -34.27 1.16
N THR A 159 6.99 -34.88 2.11
CA THR A 159 6.88 -36.28 2.46
C THR A 159 6.62 -36.40 3.95
N ILE A 160 6.00 -37.50 4.37
CA ILE A 160 5.73 -37.80 5.76
C ILE A 160 6.36 -39.14 6.07
N ASP A 161 7.25 -39.17 7.07
CA ASP A 161 7.81 -40.40 7.57
C ASP A 161 6.73 -41.17 8.35
N LYS A 162 6.68 -42.49 8.16
CA LYS A 162 5.72 -43.40 8.81
C LYS A 162 6.29 -43.96 10.10
#